data_5a93a42ac056304492b5c89ef097654f
#
_entry.id   5a93a42ac056304492b5c89ef097654f
#
_cell.length_a   1.000
_cell.length_b   1.000
_cell.length_c   1.000
_cell.angle_alpha   90.00
_cell.angle_beta   90.00
_cell.angle_gamma   90.00
#
_symmetry.space_group_name_H-M   'P 1'
#
loop_
_entity.id
_entity.type
_entity.pdbx_description
1 polymer ?
#
loop_
_entity_poly.entity_id
_entity_poly.type
_entity_poly.pdbx_seq_one_letter_code
_entity_poly.pdbx_strand_id
1 'polypeptide(L)'
;MSPTAAELLASGTAFVEATVVRCVAPTSARAGDRAIVLGDGTIDGFVGGSCADATVRLQALRVLETGEPVLLRIVPGEEDGPGEEEGTVVVANPCLSGGALELFLEPHVPAERVAVAGESPVARALVGLAGPLGFQARLSATAREGDFAAVVASLGHGDEEALRRGIKAGCEYVGLVASRKRGAAVLDALRAEGVDVGQVRTPAGVDIGARTHAEIALSILAELVAVRRARTVAPAAPREATDPVCGMTVAVGPDTPTAGEHAFCCEGCRDSWLARVV
;
A
#
# COMPACT_ATOMS: atom_id res chain seq x y z
N MET A 1 -21.37 13.06 -3.46
CA MET A 1 -20.18 13.76 -4.02
C MET A 1 -18.99 12.89 -3.69
N SER A 2 -18.28 12.46 -4.71
CA SER A 2 -17.08 11.65 -4.52
C SER A 2 -15.94 12.48 -3.93
N PRO A 3 -15.07 11.90 -3.09
CA PRO A 3 -13.97 12.63 -2.47
C PRO A 3 -12.94 13.04 -3.53
N THR A 4 -12.41 14.22 -3.43
CA THR A 4 -11.31 14.71 -4.27
C THR A 4 -9.99 14.09 -3.82
N ALA A 5 -8.97 14.06 -4.71
CA ALA A 5 -7.62 13.63 -4.35
C ALA A 5 -7.07 14.40 -3.13
N ALA A 6 -7.35 15.71 -3.03
CA ALA A 6 -6.94 16.53 -1.90
C ALA A 6 -7.59 16.10 -0.57
N GLU A 7 -8.88 15.74 -0.59
CA GLU A 7 -9.60 15.25 0.58
C GLU A 7 -9.10 13.86 1.00
N LEU A 8 -8.79 12.98 0.05
CA LEU A 8 -8.22 11.66 0.31
C LEU A 8 -6.82 11.78 0.93
N LEU A 9 -5.97 12.65 0.40
CA LEU A 9 -4.65 12.95 0.97
C LEU A 9 -4.77 13.50 2.40
N ALA A 10 -5.72 14.41 2.63
CA ALA A 10 -5.94 15.01 3.95
C ALA A 10 -6.46 13.99 4.97
N SER A 11 -7.30 13.04 4.54
CA SER A 11 -7.82 11.96 5.38
C SER A 11 -6.83 10.82 5.59
N GLY A 12 -5.72 10.79 4.86
CA GLY A 12 -4.76 9.70 4.88
C GLY A 12 -5.30 8.41 4.26
N THR A 13 -6.17 8.53 3.26
CA THR A 13 -6.71 7.39 2.52
C THR A 13 -5.81 7.07 1.32
N ALA A 14 -5.40 5.82 1.18
CA ALA A 14 -4.62 5.37 0.03
C ALA A 14 -5.49 5.29 -1.22
N PHE A 15 -4.97 5.75 -2.36
CA PHE A 15 -5.64 5.68 -3.67
C PHE A 15 -4.63 5.70 -4.81
N VAL A 16 -5.06 5.35 -6.01
CA VAL A 16 -4.30 5.53 -7.25
C VAL A 16 -4.97 6.61 -8.09
N GLU A 17 -4.20 7.55 -8.58
CA GLU A 17 -4.64 8.46 -9.66
C GLU A 17 -4.27 7.83 -11.00
N ALA A 18 -5.28 7.52 -11.82
CA ALA A 18 -5.12 7.02 -13.17
C ALA A 18 -5.30 8.18 -14.15
N THR A 19 -4.29 8.47 -14.96
CA THR A 19 -4.34 9.53 -15.97
C THR A 19 -4.12 8.94 -17.36
N VAL A 20 -5.05 9.16 -18.29
CA VAL A 20 -4.89 8.80 -19.69
C VAL A 20 -3.83 9.69 -20.34
N VAL A 21 -2.69 9.12 -20.75
CA VAL A 21 -1.59 9.86 -21.39
C VAL A 21 -1.65 9.77 -22.91
N ARG A 22 -2.19 8.66 -23.44
CA ARG A 22 -2.36 8.46 -24.87
C ARG A 22 -3.57 7.56 -25.17
N CYS A 23 -4.23 7.83 -26.26
CA CYS A 23 -5.30 6.96 -26.77
C CYS A 23 -5.23 6.82 -28.30
N VAL A 24 -5.61 5.64 -28.78
CA VAL A 24 -5.71 5.31 -30.20
C VAL A 24 -7.14 4.87 -30.47
N ALA A 25 -7.80 5.55 -31.39
CA ALA A 25 -9.19 5.25 -31.76
C ALA A 25 -9.35 3.82 -32.33
N PRO A 26 -10.52 3.23 -32.13
CA PRO A 26 -11.73 3.77 -31.50
C PRO A 26 -11.70 3.64 -29.96
N THR A 27 -11.87 4.74 -29.26
CA THR A 27 -12.01 4.80 -27.80
C THR A 27 -12.85 6.01 -27.40
N SER A 28 -13.55 5.92 -26.26
CA SER A 28 -14.28 7.05 -25.68
C SER A 28 -13.38 7.94 -24.82
N ALA A 29 -12.21 7.44 -24.36
CA ALA A 29 -11.27 8.18 -23.57
C ALA A 29 -10.46 9.19 -24.38
N ARG A 30 -9.99 10.24 -23.71
CA ARG A 30 -9.12 11.28 -24.27
C ARG A 30 -7.90 11.47 -23.39
N ALA A 31 -6.78 11.86 -23.99
CA ALA A 31 -5.59 12.22 -23.22
C ALA A 31 -5.93 13.36 -22.23
N GLY A 32 -5.58 13.17 -20.98
CA GLY A 32 -5.91 14.05 -19.87
C GLY A 32 -7.15 13.64 -19.06
N ASP A 33 -7.94 12.64 -19.51
CA ASP A 33 -8.99 12.06 -18.69
C ASP A 33 -8.38 11.39 -17.46
N ARG A 34 -9.09 11.45 -16.31
CA ARG A 34 -8.59 10.96 -15.03
C ARG A 34 -9.66 10.19 -14.26
N ALA A 35 -9.18 9.26 -13.44
CA ALA A 35 -9.99 8.61 -12.42
C ALA A 35 -9.17 8.37 -11.16
N ILE A 36 -9.85 8.29 -10.03
CA ILE A 36 -9.31 7.87 -8.74
C ILE A 36 -9.79 6.44 -8.49
N VAL A 37 -8.85 5.56 -8.13
CA VAL A 37 -9.16 4.18 -7.75
C VAL A 37 -8.84 4.01 -6.27
N LEU A 38 -9.85 3.66 -5.48
CA LEU A 38 -9.72 3.41 -4.04
C LEU A 38 -9.26 1.96 -3.76
N GLY A 39 -8.80 1.71 -2.54
CA GLY A 39 -8.34 0.37 -2.11
C GLY A 39 -9.41 -0.72 -2.11
N ASP A 40 -10.69 -0.37 -2.15
CA ASP A 40 -11.81 -1.30 -2.31
C ASP A 40 -12.15 -1.58 -3.78
N GLY A 41 -11.43 -0.96 -4.72
CA GLY A 41 -11.65 -1.07 -6.16
C GLY A 41 -12.72 -0.13 -6.72
N THR A 42 -13.28 0.77 -5.92
CA THR A 42 -14.18 1.82 -6.42
C THR A 42 -13.41 2.76 -7.35
N ILE A 43 -13.97 3.03 -8.55
CA ILE A 43 -13.42 3.99 -9.51
C ILE A 43 -14.33 5.23 -9.53
N ASP A 44 -13.73 6.39 -9.34
CA ASP A 44 -14.38 7.69 -9.49
C ASP A 44 -13.68 8.50 -10.57
N GLY A 45 -14.42 8.88 -11.61
CA GLY A 45 -13.89 9.57 -12.79
C GLY A 45 -14.13 8.80 -14.07
N PHE A 46 -13.30 9.05 -15.09
CA PHE A 46 -13.44 8.41 -16.40
C PHE A 46 -12.09 8.19 -17.08
N VAL A 47 -11.85 6.95 -17.46
CA VAL A 47 -10.58 6.55 -18.16
C VAL A 47 -10.86 5.65 -19.38
N GLY A 48 -12.14 5.46 -19.73
CA GLY A 48 -12.55 4.65 -20.88
C GLY A 48 -13.89 3.97 -20.68
N GLY A 49 -14.17 2.95 -21.47
CA GLY A 49 -15.37 2.13 -21.29
C GLY A 49 -15.16 1.02 -20.25
N SER A 50 -16.24 0.30 -19.93
CA SER A 50 -16.26 -0.71 -18.84
C SER A 50 -15.13 -1.74 -18.88
N CYS A 51 -14.68 -2.15 -20.07
CA CYS A 51 -13.55 -3.07 -20.19
C CYS A 51 -12.22 -2.42 -19.76
N ALA A 52 -12.00 -1.15 -20.10
CA ALA A 52 -10.84 -0.40 -19.65
C ALA A 52 -10.88 -0.19 -18.12
N ASP A 53 -12.06 0.16 -17.57
CA ASP A 53 -12.25 0.33 -16.12
C ASP A 53 -11.90 -0.95 -15.35
N ALA A 54 -12.30 -2.13 -15.83
CA ALA A 54 -11.97 -3.40 -15.18
C ALA A 54 -10.44 -3.65 -15.15
N THR A 55 -9.74 -3.36 -16.26
CA THR A 55 -8.28 -3.49 -16.34
C THR A 55 -7.58 -2.45 -15.46
N VAL A 56 -8.03 -1.20 -15.49
CA VAL A 56 -7.47 -0.11 -14.66
C VAL A 56 -7.67 -0.42 -13.19
N ARG A 57 -8.85 -0.89 -12.78
CA ARG A 57 -9.13 -1.31 -11.39
C ARG A 57 -8.14 -2.36 -10.91
N LEU A 58 -7.97 -3.44 -11.68
CA LEU A 58 -7.08 -4.53 -11.32
C LEU A 58 -5.63 -4.04 -11.17
N GLN A 59 -5.13 -3.30 -12.15
CA GLN A 59 -3.75 -2.82 -12.12
C GLN A 59 -3.53 -1.74 -11.05
N ALA A 60 -4.50 -0.87 -10.80
CA ALA A 60 -4.43 0.12 -9.73
C ALA A 60 -4.34 -0.54 -8.34
N LEU A 61 -5.09 -1.60 -8.09
CA LEU A 61 -5.00 -2.34 -6.84
C LEU A 61 -3.61 -2.97 -6.65
N ARG A 62 -3.02 -3.52 -7.71
CA ARG A 62 -1.62 -4.04 -7.70
C ARG A 62 -0.60 -2.92 -7.46
N VAL A 63 -0.81 -1.74 -8.05
CA VAL A 63 0.02 -0.54 -7.83
C VAL A 63 -0.07 -0.06 -6.37
N LEU A 64 -1.24 -0.15 -5.73
CA LEU A 64 -1.35 0.14 -4.29
C LEU A 64 -0.57 -0.83 -3.41
N GLU A 65 -0.49 -2.11 -3.80
CA GLU A 65 0.28 -3.12 -3.08
C GLU A 65 1.80 -2.87 -3.17
N THR A 66 2.28 -2.55 -4.37
CA THR A 66 3.72 -2.31 -4.58
C THR A 66 4.16 -0.94 -4.10
N GLY A 67 3.26 0.06 -4.18
CA GLY A 67 3.56 1.47 -3.96
C GLY A 67 4.43 2.09 -5.06
N GLU A 68 4.53 1.43 -6.23
CA GLU A 68 5.35 1.87 -7.37
C GLU A 68 4.45 2.30 -8.53
N PRO A 69 4.71 3.48 -9.15
CA PRO A 69 3.93 3.93 -10.28
C PRO A 69 4.19 3.06 -11.52
N VAL A 70 3.18 2.93 -12.37
CA VAL A 70 3.23 2.07 -13.56
C VAL A 70 2.63 2.80 -14.76
N LEU A 71 3.25 2.62 -15.94
CA LEU A 71 2.64 2.94 -17.22
C LEU A 71 1.83 1.71 -17.69
N LEU A 72 0.51 1.79 -17.62
CA LEU A 72 -0.39 0.75 -18.11
C LEU A 72 -0.68 0.97 -19.59
N ARG A 73 -0.43 -0.03 -20.42
CA ARG A 73 -0.77 -0.05 -21.84
C ARG A 73 -1.85 -1.10 -22.08
N ILE A 74 -3.03 -0.67 -22.43
CA ILE A 74 -4.14 -1.55 -22.83
C ILE A 74 -4.16 -1.59 -24.36
N VAL A 75 -3.91 -2.77 -24.90
CA VAL A 75 -3.82 -2.99 -26.35
C VAL A 75 -4.92 -3.95 -26.82
N PRO A 76 -5.46 -3.80 -28.04
CA PRO A 76 -6.40 -4.76 -28.58
C PRO A 76 -5.73 -6.11 -28.83
N GLY A 77 -6.39 -7.23 -28.50
CA GLY A 77 -5.87 -8.58 -28.73
C GLY A 77 -6.41 -9.59 -27.72
N GLU A 78 -6.04 -10.85 -27.89
CA GLU A 78 -6.43 -11.96 -27.02
C GLU A 78 -5.27 -12.46 -26.14
N GLU A 79 -4.04 -12.04 -26.43
CA GLU A 79 -2.85 -12.43 -25.67
C GLU A 79 -2.21 -11.20 -25.03
N ASP A 80 -1.65 -11.36 -23.85
CA ASP A 80 -0.83 -10.34 -23.22
C ASP A 80 0.33 -9.97 -24.17
N GLY A 81 0.50 -8.67 -24.36
CA GLY A 81 1.51 -8.14 -25.29
C GLY A 81 2.94 -8.51 -24.88
N PRO A 82 3.94 -8.23 -25.73
CA PRO A 82 5.31 -8.60 -25.47
C PRO A 82 5.86 -7.90 -24.23
N GLY A 83 6.04 -8.67 -23.17
CA GLY A 83 6.94 -8.44 -22.06
C GLY A 83 6.68 -7.23 -21.17
N GLU A 84 6.93 -7.41 -19.90
CA GLU A 84 7.11 -6.31 -18.94
C GLU A 84 8.41 -5.56 -19.29
N GLU A 85 8.28 -4.34 -19.77
CA GLU A 85 9.37 -3.36 -19.70
C GLU A 85 9.35 -2.76 -18.29
N GLU A 86 10.51 -2.50 -17.70
CA GLU A 86 10.60 -1.92 -16.36
C GLU A 86 9.70 -0.67 -16.25
N GLY A 87 8.76 -0.69 -15.29
CA GLY A 87 7.78 0.38 -15.09
C GLY A 87 6.59 0.38 -16.08
N THR A 88 6.47 -0.61 -16.97
CA THR A 88 5.37 -0.70 -17.93
C THR A 88 4.67 -2.06 -17.81
N VAL A 89 3.34 -2.04 -17.73
CA VAL A 89 2.49 -3.23 -17.79
C VAL A 89 1.67 -3.18 -19.05
N VAL A 90 1.77 -4.21 -19.89
CA VAL A 90 0.98 -4.34 -21.12
C VAL A 90 -0.11 -5.39 -20.91
N VAL A 91 -1.36 -4.99 -21.11
CA VAL A 91 -2.53 -5.87 -20.96
C VAL A 91 -3.28 -5.94 -22.27
N ALA A 92 -3.49 -7.15 -22.75
CA ALA A 92 -4.38 -7.39 -23.88
C ALA A 92 -5.84 -7.23 -23.45
N ASN A 93 -6.61 -6.51 -24.26
CA ASN A 93 -8.05 -6.33 -24.04
C ASN A 93 -8.81 -6.93 -25.24
N PRO A 94 -9.55 -8.01 -25.04
CA PRO A 94 -10.34 -8.67 -26.10
C PRO A 94 -11.59 -7.87 -26.48
N CYS A 95 -11.75 -6.64 -25.96
CA CYS A 95 -12.90 -5.81 -26.25
C CYS A 95 -13.04 -5.53 -27.76
N LEU A 96 -14.25 -5.68 -28.27
CA LEU A 96 -14.59 -5.48 -29.68
C LEU A 96 -14.35 -4.05 -30.19
N SER A 97 -14.12 -3.08 -29.31
CA SER A 97 -13.87 -1.69 -29.71
C SER A 97 -12.54 -1.46 -30.43
N GLY A 98 -11.53 -2.33 -30.17
CA GLY A 98 -10.25 -2.31 -30.90
C GLY A 98 -9.35 -1.11 -30.67
N GLY A 99 -9.67 -0.21 -29.73
CA GLY A 99 -8.85 0.95 -29.38
C GLY A 99 -7.73 0.58 -28.39
N ALA A 100 -6.66 1.39 -28.36
CA ALA A 100 -5.59 1.26 -27.39
C ALA A 100 -5.52 2.47 -26.45
N LEU A 101 -5.12 2.23 -25.20
CA LEU A 101 -4.97 3.24 -24.17
C LEU A 101 -3.62 3.10 -23.48
N GLU A 102 -2.99 4.23 -23.16
CA GLU A 102 -1.86 4.30 -22.25
C GLU A 102 -2.25 5.19 -21.08
N LEU A 103 -2.11 4.66 -19.85
CA LEU A 103 -2.45 5.36 -18.62
C LEU A 103 -1.26 5.35 -17.68
N PHE A 104 -1.02 6.48 -17.02
CA PHE A 104 -0.11 6.52 -15.90
C PHE A 104 -0.89 6.28 -14.61
N LEU A 105 -0.49 5.26 -13.85
CA LEU A 105 -1.07 4.89 -12.57
C LEU A 105 -0.12 5.35 -11.48
N GLU A 106 -0.52 6.36 -10.72
CA GLU A 106 0.28 6.95 -9.64
C GLU A 106 -0.31 6.61 -8.27
N PRO A 107 0.39 5.83 -7.43
CA PRO A 107 -0.10 5.51 -6.10
C PRO A 107 0.14 6.67 -5.13
N HIS A 108 -0.89 7.01 -4.37
CA HIS A 108 -0.85 7.94 -3.25
C HIS A 108 -1.06 7.17 -1.96
N VAL A 109 0.05 6.77 -1.32
CA VAL A 109 0.04 6.02 -0.06
C VAL A 109 0.44 6.97 1.06
N PRO A 110 -0.37 7.11 2.12
CA PRO A 110 -0.04 7.97 3.24
C PRO A 110 1.25 7.55 3.93
N ALA A 111 2.05 8.53 4.36
CA ALA A 111 3.25 8.28 5.13
C ALA A 111 2.91 7.58 6.46
N GLU A 112 3.59 6.47 6.73
CA GLU A 112 3.37 5.70 7.95
C GLU A 112 3.88 6.45 9.19
N ARG A 113 3.06 6.48 10.23
CA ARG A 113 3.36 7.22 11.45
C ARG A 113 4.28 6.40 12.36
N VAL A 114 5.35 7.07 12.85
CA VAL A 114 6.32 6.49 13.78
C VAL A 114 6.36 7.34 15.05
N ALA A 115 5.98 6.77 16.19
CA ALA A 115 6.13 7.40 17.50
C ALA A 115 7.52 7.13 18.05
N VAL A 116 8.27 8.17 18.41
CA VAL A 116 9.62 8.06 18.96
C VAL A 116 9.60 8.58 20.40
N ALA A 117 9.70 7.68 21.38
CA ALA A 117 9.74 8.02 22.79
C ALA A 117 11.16 8.37 23.24
N GLY A 118 11.30 9.53 23.87
CA GLY A 118 12.57 10.09 24.34
C GLY A 118 13.08 11.23 23.47
N GLU A 119 14.09 11.92 23.99
CA GLU A 119 14.73 13.08 23.35
C GLU A 119 16.22 12.88 23.12
N SER A 120 16.67 11.62 23.08
CA SER A 120 18.08 11.28 22.85
C SER A 120 18.56 11.77 21.48
N PRO A 121 19.88 11.90 21.26
CA PRO A 121 20.42 12.19 19.93
C PRO A 121 19.98 11.20 18.87
N VAL A 122 19.78 9.91 19.20
CA VAL A 122 19.23 8.90 18.30
C VAL A 122 17.77 9.21 17.95
N ALA A 123 16.95 9.57 18.95
CA ALA A 123 15.55 9.93 18.71
C ALA A 123 15.40 11.11 17.74
N ARG A 124 16.21 12.15 17.94
CA ARG A 124 16.22 13.33 17.06
C ARG A 124 16.73 13.01 15.66
N ALA A 125 17.79 12.20 15.56
CA ALA A 125 18.31 11.76 14.26
C ALA A 125 17.27 10.91 13.48
N LEU A 126 16.55 10.02 14.18
CA LEU A 126 15.50 9.19 13.57
C LEU A 126 14.38 10.06 13.01
N VAL A 127 13.87 11.02 13.75
CA VAL A 127 12.83 11.95 13.26
C VAL A 127 13.33 12.75 12.06
N GLY A 128 14.60 13.22 12.08
CA GLY A 128 15.17 13.99 10.98
C GLY A 128 15.39 13.19 9.68
N LEU A 129 15.66 11.90 9.77
CA LEU A 129 15.94 11.02 8.62
C LEU A 129 14.70 10.29 8.08
N ALA A 130 13.60 10.28 8.79
CA ALA A 130 12.42 9.48 8.46
C ALA A 130 11.65 9.96 7.21
N GLY A 131 11.54 11.28 7.03
CA GLY A 131 10.72 11.88 5.97
C GLY A 131 11.03 11.38 4.56
N PRO A 132 12.29 11.44 4.08
CA PRO A 132 12.68 10.94 2.76
C PRO A 132 12.39 9.46 2.51
N LEU A 133 12.20 8.68 3.58
CA LEU A 133 11.86 7.25 3.51
C LEU A 133 10.35 6.97 3.57
N GLY A 134 9.53 8.03 3.53
CA GLY A 134 8.07 7.90 3.56
C GLY A 134 7.50 7.61 4.95
N PHE A 135 8.22 7.97 6.03
CA PHE A 135 7.72 7.89 7.39
C PHE A 135 7.43 9.27 7.98
N GLN A 136 6.31 9.38 8.68
CA GLN A 136 5.98 10.53 9.49
C GLN A 136 6.39 10.28 10.96
N ALA A 137 7.67 10.46 11.26
CA ALA A 137 8.17 10.27 12.61
C ALA A 137 7.97 11.52 13.46
N ARG A 138 7.59 11.32 14.73
CA ARG A 138 7.42 12.39 15.71
C ARG A 138 7.98 12.01 17.07
N LEU A 139 8.56 12.97 17.78
CA LEU A 139 8.87 12.80 19.20
C LEU A 139 7.55 12.77 19.97
N SER A 140 7.31 11.67 20.70
CA SER A 140 6.07 11.48 21.45
C SER A 140 6.29 10.44 22.54
N ALA A 141 5.92 10.78 23.77
CA ALA A 141 5.97 9.82 24.88
C ALA A 141 4.97 8.66 24.71
N THR A 142 4.02 8.78 23.78
CA THR A 142 2.95 7.79 23.56
C THR A 142 2.77 7.46 22.11
N ALA A 143 2.76 6.17 21.78
CA ALA A 143 2.21 5.66 20.54
C ALA A 143 0.67 5.76 20.59
N ARG A 144 0.05 5.92 19.42
CA ARG A 144 -1.41 6.00 19.25
C ARG A 144 -1.85 4.86 18.33
N GLU A 145 -3.11 4.52 18.42
CA GLU A 145 -3.73 3.60 17.48
C GLU A 145 -3.53 4.09 16.02
N GLY A 146 -3.15 3.17 15.16
CA GLY A 146 -2.78 3.45 13.78
C GLY A 146 -1.37 4.01 13.58
N ASP A 147 -0.51 4.12 14.62
CA ASP A 147 0.92 4.28 14.42
C ASP A 147 1.52 2.94 13.97
N PHE A 148 2.27 2.98 12.88
CA PHE A 148 2.97 1.82 12.35
C PHE A 148 4.03 1.30 13.31
N ALA A 149 4.78 2.23 13.93
CA ALA A 149 5.90 1.88 14.77
C ALA A 149 5.98 2.73 16.05
N ALA A 150 6.48 2.11 17.11
CA ALA A 150 6.92 2.77 18.33
C ALA A 150 8.41 2.46 18.55
N VAL A 151 9.24 3.50 18.61
CA VAL A 151 10.68 3.38 18.90
C VAL A 151 10.99 4.08 20.22
N VAL A 152 11.54 3.33 21.17
CA VAL A 152 11.92 3.85 22.48
C VAL A 152 13.41 4.14 22.50
N ALA A 153 13.77 5.42 22.58
CA ALA A 153 15.16 5.93 22.60
C ALA A 153 15.35 6.96 23.73
N SER A 154 14.98 6.58 24.95
CA SER A 154 14.83 7.43 26.13
C SER A 154 16.06 7.50 27.04
N LEU A 155 17.15 6.79 26.72
CA LEU A 155 18.34 6.62 27.57
C LEU A 155 18.03 6.02 28.95
N GLY A 156 16.93 5.26 29.07
CA GLY A 156 16.57 4.57 30.29
C GLY A 156 15.48 5.20 31.16
N HIS A 157 14.86 6.22 30.63
CA HIS A 157 13.80 6.90 31.37
C HIS A 157 12.42 6.49 30.86
N GLY A 158 11.74 5.60 31.60
CA GLY A 158 10.37 5.16 31.27
C GLY A 158 10.27 4.21 30.09
N ASP A 159 11.30 3.38 29.84
CA ASP A 159 11.33 2.44 28.75
C ASP A 159 10.17 1.45 28.80
N GLU A 160 9.91 0.86 29.97
CA GLU A 160 8.86 -0.15 30.17
C GLU A 160 7.48 0.42 29.84
N GLU A 161 7.20 1.63 30.29
CA GLU A 161 5.92 2.29 30.04
C GLU A 161 5.75 2.65 28.57
N ALA A 162 6.80 3.16 27.93
CA ALA A 162 6.77 3.50 26.50
C ALA A 162 6.59 2.25 25.61
N LEU A 163 7.27 1.14 25.92
CA LEU A 163 7.09 -0.14 25.24
C LEU A 163 5.68 -0.68 25.42
N ARG A 164 5.15 -0.66 26.66
CA ARG A 164 3.78 -1.10 26.96
C ARG A 164 2.75 -0.34 26.13
N ARG A 165 2.94 0.97 25.97
CA ARG A 165 2.05 1.82 25.16
C ARG A 165 2.15 1.49 23.66
N GLY A 166 3.36 1.22 23.15
CA GLY A 166 3.56 0.78 21.76
C GLY A 166 2.87 -0.55 21.46
N ILE A 167 3.02 -1.52 22.38
CA ILE A 167 2.35 -2.83 22.29
C ILE A 167 0.83 -2.66 22.34
N LYS A 168 0.32 -1.88 23.29
CA LYS A 168 -1.13 -1.64 23.46
C LYS A 168 -1.74 -0.89 22.29
N ALA A 169 -0.99 -0.01 21.63
CA ALA A 169 -1.44 0.71 20.43
C ALA A 169 -1.50 -0.18 19.18
N GLY A 170 -1.03 -1.41 19.26
CA GLY A 170 -1.02 -2.35 18.13
C GLY A 170 0.02 -2.00 17.07
N CYS A 171 1.10 -1.30 17.44
CA CYS A 171 2.17 -1.01 16.50
C CYS A 171 2.78 -2.30 15.94
N GLU A 172 2.98 -2.37 14.64
CA GLU A 172 3.59 -3.54 13.98
C GLU A 172 5.08 -3.69 14.31
N TYR A 173 5.72 -2.57 14.61
CA TYR A 173 7.09 -2.54 15.08
C TYR A 173 7.16 -1.84 16.44
N VAL A 174 7.75 -2.51 17.42
CA VAL A 174 8.08 -1.92 18.72
C VAL A 174 9.56 -2.16 18.98
N GLY A 175 10.35 -1.09 19.01
CA GLY A 175 11.81 -1.17 19.14
C GLY A 175 12.34 -0.43 20.36
N LEU A 176 13.34 -1.03 21.04
CA LEU A 176 14.05 -0.41 22.16
C LEU A 176 15.52 -0.18 21.81
N VAL A 177 15.94 1.07 21.85
CA VAL A 177 17.35 1.47 21.71
C VAL A 177 18.07 1.27 23.04
N ALA A 178 18.66 0.08 23.20
CA ALA A 178 19.39 -0.31 24.41
C ALA A 178 20.51 -1.30 24.06
N SER A 179 21.50 -1.44 24.95
CA SER A 179 22.42 -2.56 24.87
C SER A 179 21.69 -3.89 25.08
N ARG A 180 22.22 -4.99 24.55
CA ARG A 180 21.64 -6.34 24.72
C ARG A 180 21.33 -6.68 26.18
N LYS A 181 22.28 -6.38 27.10
CA LYS A 181 22.10 -6.63 28.53
C LYS A 181 20.94 -5.82 29.14
N ARG A 182 20.86 -4.54 28.79
CA ARG A 182 19.80 -3.67 29.30
C ARG A 182 18.44 -4.01 28.68
N GLY A 183 18.40 -4.25 27.36
CA GLY A 183 17.19 -4.66 26.68
C GLY A 183 16.60 -5.94 27.28
N ALA A 184 17.43 -6.96 27.54
CA ALA A 184 16.98 -8.18 28.20
C ALA A 184 16.34 -7.90 29.57
N ALA A 185 16.98 -7.07 30.41
CA ALA A 185 16.44 -6.74 31.74
C ALA A 185 15.07 -6.01 31.68
N VAL A 186 14.89 -5.08 30.72
CA VAL A 186 13.63 -4.39 30.50
C VAL A 186 12.54 -5.38 30.02
N LEU A 187 12.87 -6.28 29.09
CA LEU A 187 11.91 -7.28 28.62
C LEU A 187 11.53 -8.27 29.74
N ASP A 188 12.47 -8.66 30.60
CA ASP A 188 12.18 -9.57 31.72
C ASP A 188 11.26 -8.90 32.74
N ALA A 189 11.44 -7.59 33.01
CA ALA A 189 10.54 -6.82 33.86
C ALA A 189 9.11 -6.79 33.30
N LEU A 190 8.95 -6.52 32.00
CA LEU A 190 7.63 -6.54 31.34
C LEU A 190 6.98 -7.91 31.33
N ARG A 191 7.75 -8.99 31.10
CA ARG A 191 7.24 -10.37 31.20
C ARG A 191 6.74 -10.72 32.60
N ALA A 192 7.47 -10.27 33.65
CA ALA A 192 7.05 -10.47 35.03
C ALA A 192 5.72 -9.80 35.36
N GLU A 193 5.36 -8.75 34.62
CA GLU A 193 4.06 -8.07 34.71
C GLU A 193 2.98 -8.70 33.80
N GLY A 194 3.30 -9.77 33.06
CA GLY A 194 2.37 -10.44 32.15
C GLY A 194 2.22 -9.77 30.78
N VAL A 195 3.13 -8.88 30.40
CA VAL A 195 3.11 -8.23 29.08
C VAL A 195 3.75 -9.16 28.05
N ASP A 196 3.05 -9.41 26.93
CA ASP A 196 3.65 -10.10 25.77
C ASP A 196 4.64 -9.18 25.07
N VAL A 197 5.91 -9.56 25.09
CA VAL A 197 7.02 -8.82 24.49
C VAL A 197 7.58 -9.50 23.23
N GLY A 198 6.89 -10.50 22.69
CA GLY A 198 7.36 -11.28 21.55
C GLY A 198 7.65 -10.44 20.32
N GLN A 199 6.94 -9.33 20.13
CA GLN A 199 7.14 -8.39 19.02
C GLN A 199 8.18 -7.30 19.28
N VAL A 200 8.72 -7.19 20.51
CA VAL A 200 9.69 -6.13 20.86
C VAL A 200 11.08 -6.50 20.35
N ARG A 201 11.65 -5.61 19.56
CA ARG A 201 13.02 -5.73 19.02
C ARG A 201 14.01 -4.95 19.88
N THR A 202 15.02 -5.63 20.39
CA THR A 202 16.09 -5.00 21.18
C THR A 202 17.39 -5.80 21.05
N PRO A 203 18.51 -5.16 20.70
CA PRO A 203 18.64 -3.76 20.27
C PRO A 203 17.80 -3.47 19.02
N ALA A 204 17.16 -2.29 18.95
CA ALA A 204 16.44 -1.88 17.77
C ALA A 204 17.40 -1.58 16.62
N GLY A 205 17.01 -1.96 15.40
CA GLY A 205 17.74 -1.74 14.17
C GLY A 205 18.55 -2.96 13.71
N VAL A 206 18.80 -3.02 12.39
CA VAL A 206 19.66 -4.04 11.78
C VAL A 206 21.12 -3.79 12.16
N ASP A 207 21.90 -4.86 12.35
CA ASP A 207 23.33 -4.76 12.66
C ASP A 207 24.13 -4.32 11.42
N ILE A 208 24.45 -3.05 11.36
CA ILE A 208 25.29 -2.43 10.32
C ILE A 208 26.66 -1.99 10.86
N GLY A 209 27.00 -2.38 12.11
CA GLY A 209 28.20 -1.88 12.78
C GLY A 209 28.12 -0.39 13.15
N ALA A 210 26.91 0.16 13.37
CA ALA A 210 26.65 1.56 13.68
C ALA A 210 27.43 2.05 14.91
N ARG A 211 28.03 3.24 14.82
CA ARG A 211 28.83 3.87 15.90
C ARG A 211 28.32 5.25 16.28
N THR A 212 27.75 5.98 15.34
CA THR A 212 27.19 7.30 15.58
C THR A 212 25.67 7.24 15.82
N HIS A 213 25.10 8.29 16.44
CA HIS A 213 23.66 8.37 16.67
C HIS A 213 22.86 8.34 15.36
N ALA A 214 23.38 8.95 14.29
CA ALA A 214 22.76 8.95 12.97
C ALA A 214 22.80 7.57 12.32
N GLU A 215 23.89 6.83 12.45
CA GLU A 215 24.00 5.45 11.95
C GLU A 215 23.06 4.49 12.68
N ILE A 216 22.91 4.67 14.02
CA ILE A 216 21.91 3.91 14.79
C ILE A 216 20.50 4.24 14.30
N ALA A 217 20.17 5.52 14.09
CA ALA A 217 18.89 5.93 13.54
C ALA A 217 18.66 5.33 12.14
N LEU A 218 19.67 5.34 11.27
CA LEU A 218 19.62 4.71 9.95
C LEU A 218 19.34 3.21 10.04
N SER A 219 20.00 2.49 10.96
CA SER A 219 19.81 1.06 11.13
C SER A 219 18.37 0.72 11.56
N ILE A 220 17.77 1.57 12.42
CA ILE A 220 16.37 1.43 12.83
C ILE A 220 15.44 1.71 11.65
N LEU A 221 15.69 2.76 10.89
CA LEU A 221 14.89 3.08 9.70
C LEU A 221 14.98 1.98 8.63
N ALA A 222 16.16 1.37 8.44
CA ALA A 222 16.33 0.22 7.57
C ALA A 222 15.49 -0.98 8.04
N GLU A 223 15.44 -1.24 9.36
CA GLU A 223 14.59 -2.29 9.91
C GLU A 223 13.09 -1.97 9.74
N LEU A 224 12.69 -0.71 9.93
CA LEU A 224 11.31 -0.26 9.66
C LEU A 224 10.93 -0.47 8.19
N VAL A 225 11.82 -0.12 7.26
CA VAL A 225 11.61 -0.40 5.82
C VAL A 225 11.44 -1.89 5.57
N ALA A 226 12.30 -2.74 6.19
CA ALA A 226 12.21 -4.18 6.03
C ALA A 226 10.87 -4.72 6.56
N VAL A 227 10.39 -4.27 7.72
CA VAL A 227 9.09 -4.66 8.29
C VAL A 227 7.96 -4.21 7.37
N ARG A 228 7.99 -2.98 6.89
CA ARG A 228 7.00 -2.45 5.93
C ARG A 228 6.93 -3.28 4.64
N ARG A 229 8.08 -3.67 4.09
CA ARG A 229 8.15 -4.46 2.84
C ARG A 229 7.80 -5.95 3.06
N ALA A 230 8.12 -6.49 4.26
CA ALA A 230 7.69 -7.84 4.64
C ALA A 230 6.20 -7.92 4.98
N ARG A 231 5.59 -6.78 5.27
CA ARG A 231 4.16 -6.62 5.29
C ARG A 231 3.69 -7.00 3.89
N THR A 232 3.25 -8.24 3.73
CA THR A 232 2.29 -8.51 2.68
C THR A 232 1.10 -7.62 3.06
N VAL A 233 1.09 -6.37 2.60
CA VAL A 233 -0.13 -5.62 2.51
C VAL A 233 -0.93 -6.43 1.50
N ALA A 234 -1.64 -7.38 2.04
CA ALA A 234 -2.90 -7.70 1.47
C ALA A 234 -3.86 -6.57 1.92
N PRO A 235 -4.09 -5.52 1.14
CA PRO A 235 -5.46 -5.28 0.80
C PRO A 235 -5.87 -6.67 0.35
N ALA A 236 -6.95 -7.25 0.88
CA ALA A 236 -7.35 -8.59 0.48
C ALA A 236 -7.16 -8.67 -1.02
N ALA A 237 -6.16 -9.48 -1.46
CA ALA A 237 -5.70 -9.44 -2.86
C ALA A 237 -6.97 -9.45 -3.68
N PRO A 238 -7.18 -8.49 -4.59
CA PRO A 238 -8.50 -8.29 -5.16
C PRO A 238 -8.94 -9.66 -5.62
N ARG A 239 -10.09 -10.13 -5.11
CA ARG A 239 -10.57 -11.45 -5.52
C ARG A 239 -10.63 -11.41 -7.04
N GLU A 240 -9.65 -12.01 -7.67
CA GLU A 240 -9.57 -12.07 -9.11
C GLU A 240 -10.52 -13.17 -9.62
N ALA A 241 -11.21 -12.86 -10.67
CA ALA A 241 -12.05 -13.83 -11.37
C ALA A 241 -11.84 -13.69 -12.88
N THR A 242 -11.95 -14.79 -13.61
CA THR A 242 -11.93 -14.76 -15.07
C THR A 242 -13.34 -14.61 -15.59
N ASP A 243 -13.60 -13.62 -16.43
CA ASP A 243 -14.87 -13.44 -17.13
C ASP A 243 -15.08 -14.62 -18.10
N PRO A 244 -16.13 -15.44 -17.91
CA PRO A 244 -16.32 -16.64 -18.70
C PRO A 244 -16.76 -16.37 -20.15
N VAL A 245 -17.06 -15.12 -20.51
CA VAL A 245 -17.48 -14.74 -21.86
C VAL A 245 -16.31 -14.27 -22.70
N CYS A 246 -15.42 -13.44 -22.15
CA CYS A 246 -14.31 -12.85 -22.90
C CYS A 246 -12.92 -13.25 -22.39
N GLY A 247 -12.81 -14.00 -21.28
CA GLY A 247 -11.54 -14.47 -20.74
C GLY A 247 -10.73 -13.43 -19.95
N MET A 248 -11.22 -12.19 -19.83
CA MET A 248 -10.52 -11.15 -19.06
C MET A 248 -10.45 -11.49 -17.58
N THR A 249 -9.29 -11.25 -16.97
CA THR A 249 -9.16 -11.23 -15.51
C THR A 249 -9.72 -9.92 -14.96
N VAL A 250 -10.65 -10.01 -14.02
CA VAL A 250 -11.31 -8.87 -13.37
C VAL A 250 -11.09 -8.91 -11.88
N ALA A 251 -10.84 -7.74 -11.28
CA ALA A 251 -10.89 -7.59 -9.84
C ALA A 251 -12.36 -7.49 -9.39
N VAL A 252 -12.77 -8.39 -8.50
CA VAL A 252 -14.14 -8.41 -7.97
C VAL A 252 -14.26 -7.37 -6.87
N GLY A 253 -14.96 -6.28 -7.17
CA GLY A 253 -15.27 -5.17 -6.26
C GLY A 253 -16.78 -4.92 -6.15
N PRO A 254 -17.18 -3.87 -5.42
CA PRO A 254 -18.59 -3.54 -5.18
C PRO A 254 -19.40 -3.36 -6.47
N ASP A 255 -18.79 -2.77 -7.50
CA ASP A 255 -19.43 -2.43 -8.76
C ASP A 255 -19.20 -3.46 -9.89
N THR A 256 -18.57 -4.60 -9.56
CA THR A 256 -18.30 -5.65 -10.56
C THR A 256 -19.59 -6.38 -10.91
N PRO A 257 -20.00 -6.42 -12.20
CA PRO A 257 -21.17 -7.18 -12.62
C PRO A 257 -21.00 -8.67 -12.30
N THR A 258 -21.98 -9.27 -11.62
CA THR A 258 -21.97 -10.68 -11.25
C THR A 258 -23.24 -11.40 -11.67
N ALA A 259 -23.14 -12.74 -11.90
CA ALA A 259 -24.28 -13.63 -12.06
C ALA A 259 -23.93 -14.99 -11.44
N GLY A 260 -24.58 -15.35 -10.33
CA GLY A 260 -24.23 -16.53 -9.54
C GLY A 260 -22.81 -16.43 -8.98
N GLU A 261 -21.96 -17.40 -9.28
CA GLU A 261 -20.56 -17.43 -8.86
C GLU A 261 -19.59 -16.71 -9.84
N HIS A 262 -20.09 -16.22 -10.96
CA HIS A 262 -19.29 -15.60 -12.01
C HIS A 262 -19.24 -14.08 -11.88
N ALA A 263 -18.07 -13.51 -12.14
CA ALA A 263 -17.85 -12.09 -12.27
C ALA A 263 -17.50 -11.72 -13.71
N PHE A 264 -17.92 -10.54 -14.15
CA PHE A 264 -17.80 -10.10 -15.53
C PHE A 264 -17.11 -8.74 -15.62
N CYS A 265 -16.37 -8.52 -16.70
CA CYS A 265 -15.69 -7.27 -16.96
C CYS A 265 -16.68 -6.11 -17.22
N CYS A 266 -17.87 -6.42 -17.70
CA CYS A 266 -18.91 -5.44 -18.01
C CYS A 266 -20.30 -6.10 -18.00
N GLU A 267 -21.34 -5.25 -17.98
CA GLU A 267 -22.73 -5.71 -18.05
C GLU A 267 -23.05 -6.45 -19.35
N GLY A 268 -22.42 -6.06 -20.47
CA GLY A 268 -22.60 -6.75 -21.76
C GLY A 268 -22.15 -8.21 -21.76
N CYS A 269 -21.03 -8.51 -21.08
CA CYS A 269 -20.59 -9.91 -20.88
C CYS A 269 -21.55 -10.66 -19.96
N ARG A 270 -21.98 -10.06 -18.86
CA ARG A 270 -22.98 -10.66 -17.96
C ARG A 270 -24.27 -11.00 -18.70
N ASP A 271 -24.81 -10.06 -19.47
CA ASP A 271 -26.07 -10.23 -20.20
C ASP A 271 -25.92 -11.29 -21.30
N SER A 272 -24.76 -11.34 -21.97
CA SER A 272 -24.43 -12.38 -22.94
C SER A 272 -24.35 -13.78 -22.30
N TRP A 273 -23.84 -13.85 -21.07
CA TRP A 273 -23.81 -15.10 -20.30
C TRP A 273 -25.22 -15.55 -19.92
N LEU A 274 -26.02 -14.66 -19.37
CA LEU A 274 -27.40 -14.97 -18.98
C LEU A 274 -28.26 -15.43 -20.16
N ALA A 275 -28.04 -14.85 -21.34
CA ALA A 275 -28.74 -15.27 -22.55
C ALA A 275 -28.35 -16.67 -23.05
N ARG A 276 -27.21 -17.22 -22.62
CA ARG A 276 -26.75 -18.58 -22.98
C ARG A 276 -27.18 -19.66 -21.99
N VAL A 277 -27.52 -19.27 -20.75
CA VAL A 277 -27.83 -20.20 -19.66
C VAL A 277 -29.34 -20.39 -19.51
N VAL A 278 -30.16 -19.56 -20.17
CA VAL A 278 -31.60 -19.68 -20.29
C VAL A 278 -31.96 -20.41 -21.61
#